data_487fb4ded272d7307d042bdf1f6fd7b8
#
_entry.id   487fb4ded272d7307d042bdf1f6fd7b8
#
_cell.length_a   1.000
_cell.length_b   1.000
_cell.length_c   1.000
_cell.angle_alpha   90.00
_cell.angle_beta   90.00
_cell.angle_gamma   90.00
#
_symmetry.space_group_name_H-M   'P 1'
#
loop_
_entity.id
_entity.type
_entity.pdbx_description
1 polymer ?
#
loop_
_entity_poly.entity_id
_entity_poly.type
_entity_poly.pdbx_seq_one_letter_code
_entity_poly.pdbx_strand_id
1 'polypeptide(L)'
;LHMGHALMTTLEDVLTRWERMRGKNALYLPGIDHAGIATQTVVERQLAREGKTRHDLGREAFVERIWKWKAESGGTITKQQRVLGASPDWKRTKFTMDPDLSVAVTEAFVRLYEAGLIYRATRLINWCPECRTALSDLEVENEEGANGELFQFAYEVDGSPGEFLVVATTRPETMLGDTAVAVHPDDERYKHLHGKKLVHPFVDRKVPIITDAILVDPKFGTGAVKVTPAHDFNDFATGKRHNLEEINILNLDGTLN
;
A
#
# COMPACT_ATOMS: atom_id res chain seq x y z
N LEU A 1 10.70 22.46 17.49
CA LEU A 1 9.46 22.93 16.88
C LEU A 1 9.77 23.83 15.69
N HIS A 2 8.89 23.85 14.69
CA HIS A 2 8.86 24.82 13.62
C HIS A 2 7.60 25.68 13.70
N MET A 3 7.48 26.71 12.85
CA MET A 3 6.38 27.67 12.91
C MET A 3 4.98 27.03 12.84
N GLY A 4 4.81 25.93 12.09
CA GLY A 4 3.55 25.20 12.04
C GLY A 4 3.14 24.64 13.41
N HIS A 5 4.07 24.05 14.15
CA HIS A 5 3.82 23.59 15.53
C HIS A 5 3.47 24.76 16.47
N ALA A 6 4.19 25.89 16.34
CA ALA A 6 3.93 27.06 17.15
C ALA A 6 2.53 27.63 16.88
N LEU A 7 2.11 27.74 15.61
CA LEU A 7 0.80 28.20 15.21
C LEU A 7 -0.31 27.29 15.77
N MET A 8 -0.22 25.97 15.56
CA MET A 8 -1.21 25.02 16.06
C MET A 8 -1.36 25.10 17.57
N THR A 9 -0.24 25.00 18.30
CA THR A 9 -0.24 25.09 19.77
C THR A 9 -0.85 26.42 20.27
N THR A 10 -0.53 27.54 19.60
CA THR A 10 -1.05 28.85 20.00
C THR A 10 -2.56 28.96 19.77
N LEU A 11 -3.08 28.46 18.63
CA LEU A 11 -4.52 28.49 18.35
C LEU A 11 -5.31 27.66 19.38
N GLU A 12 -4.86 26.47 19.70
CA GLU A 12 -5.47 25.60 20.69
C GLU A 12 -5.43 26.26 22.10
N ASP A 13 -4.30 26.86 22.45
CA ASP A 13 -4.13 27.52 23.75
C ASP A 13 -4.99 28.78 23.89
N VAL A 14 -5.10 29.58 22.84
CA VAL A 14 -5.98 30.77 22.83
C VAL A 14 -7.44 30.38 23.05
N LEU A 15 -7.95 29.38 22.34
CA LEU A 15 -9.32 28.88 22.52
C LEU A 15 -9.55 28.35 23.94
N THR A 16 -8.59 27.60 24.46
CA THR A 16 -8.67 27.05 25.82
C THR A 16 -8.69 28.16 26.87
N ARG A 17 -7.80 29.15 26.75
CA ARG A 17 -7.73 30.30 27.66
C ARG A 17 -9.02 31.14 27.58
N TRP A 18 -9.54 31.39 26.39
CA TRP A 18 -10.77 32.12 26.19
C TRP A 18 -11.95 31.43 26.89
N GLU A 19 -12.12 30.13 26.77
CA GLU A 19 -13.16 29.39 27.46
C GLU A 19 -12.96 29.36 28.99
N ARG A 20 -11.73 29.30 29.49
CA ARG A 20 -11.46 29.48 30.93
C ARG A 20 -11.83 30.86 31.44
N MET A 21 -11.55 31.91 30.68
CA MET A 21 -11.97 33.30 31.01
C MET A 21 -13.49 33.47 31.07
N ARG A 22 -14.23 32.63 30.34
CA ARG A 22 -15.69 32.55 30.36
C ARG A 22 -16.24 31.73 31.54
N GLY A 23 -15.36 31.26 32.46
CA GLY A 23 -15.73 30.49 33.64
C GLY A 23 -15.91 29.00 33.40
N LYS A 24 -15.54 28.46 32.20
CA LYS A 24 -15.62 27.05 31.91
C LYS A 24 -14.40 26.29 32.42
N ASN A 25 -14.60 25.03 32.84
CA ASN A 25 -13.52 24.11 33.18
C ASN A 25 -12.98 23.49 31.88
N ALA A 26 -12.16 24.26 31.14
CA ALA A 26 -11.59 23.82 29.86
C ALA A 26 -10.25 23.09 30.06
N LEU A 27 -10.23 21.81 29.67
CA LEU A 27 -9.03 20.97 29.70
C LEU A 27 -8.32 21.08 28.35
N TYR A 28 -7.01 21.37 28.40
CA TYR A 28 -6.11 21.22 27.28
C TYR A 28 -5.18 20.05 27.58
N LEU A 29 -5.41 18.91 26.94
CA LEU A 29 -4.65 17.67 27.17
C LEU A 29 -3.53 17.55 26.14
N PRO A 30 -2.25 17.57 26.54
CA PRO A 30 -1.14 17.45 25.62
C PRO A 30 -0.87 15.99 25.23
N GLY A 31 -0.68 15.75 23.92
CA GLY A 31 -0.24 14.47 23.37
C GLY A 31 1.02 14.62 22.52
N ILE A 32 1.86 13.61 22.53
CA ILE A 32 3.08 13.54 21.71
C ILE A 32 3.00 12.32 20.82
N ASP A 33 3.07 12.55 19.50
CA ASP A 33 3.17 11.46 18.54
C ASP A 33 4.58 10.86 18.54
N HIS A 34 4.66 9.55 18.35
CA HIS A 34 5.93 8.84 18.20
C HIS A 34 6.62 9.10 16.85
N ALA A 35 5.90 9.59 15.84
CA ALA A 35 6.42 9.96 14.52
C ALA A 35 7.42 8.90 13.98
N GLY A 36 6.98 7.64 13.86
CA GLY A 36 7.85 6.46 13.71
C GLY A 36 8.85 6.58 12.57
N ILE A 37 8.42 6.97 11.36
CA ILE A 37 9.29 7.10 10.18
C ILE A 37 10.36 8.18 10.41
N ALA A 38 9.97 9.36 10.89
CA ALA A 38 10.90 10.47 11.12
C ALA A 38 11.92 10.13 12.23
N THR A 39 11.47 9.53 13.33
CA THR A 39 12.31 9.08 14.44
C THR A 39 13.31 8.03 13.98
N GLN A 40 12.86 7.03 13.22
CA GLN A 40 13.71 6.00 12.63
C GLN A 40 14.79 6.62 11.74
N THR A 41 14.42 7.53 10.82
CA THR A 41 15.37 8.22 9.92
C THR A 41 16.45 8.98 10.68
N VAL A 42 16.10 9.64 11.79
CA VAL A 42 17.08 10.34 12.62
C VAL A 42 18.09 9.37 13.24
N VAL A 43 17.63 8.26 13.76
CA VAL A 43 18.50 7.24 14.38
C VAL A 43 19.35 6.53 13.31
N GLU A 44 18.81 6.24 12.14
CA GLU A 44 19.57 5.68 11.01
C GLU A 44 20.71 6.62 10.56
N ARG A 45 20.45 7.93 10.50
CA ARG A 45 21.51 8.93 10.21
C ARG A 45 22.62 8.95 11.28
N GLN A 46 22.29 8.70 12.54
CA GLN A 46 23.30 8.55 13.60
C GLN A 46 24.14 7.29 13.39
N LEU A 47 23.49 6.14 13.08
CA LEU A 47 24.17 4.89 12.79
C LEU A 47 25.08 4.99 11.57
N ALA A 48 24.64 5.66 10.52
CA ALA A 48 25.43 5.89 9.32
C ALA A 48 26.74 6.64 9.62
N ARG A 49 26.74 7.59 10.57
CA ARG A 49 27.97 8.27 11.04
C ARG A 49 28.91 7.33 11.81
N GLU A 50 28.37 6.26 12.38
CA GLU A 50 29.11 5.18 13.06
C GLU A 50 29.55 4.08 12.09
N GLY A 51 29.24 4.23 10.78
CA GLY A 51 29.52 3.22 9.73
C GLY A 51 28.66 1.98 9.80
N LYS A 52 27.45 2.10 10.41
CA LYS A 52 26.52 0.98 10.62
C LYS A 52 25.16 1.27 9.98
N THR A 53 24.44 0.20 9.68
CA THR A 53 23.04 0.24 9.22
C THR A 53 22.13 -0.36 10.30
N ARG A 54 20.82 -0.16 10.16
CA ARG A 54 19.83 -0.83 11.03
C ARG A 54 19.85 -2.35 10.87
N HIS A 55 20.24 -2.84 9.68
CA HIS A 55 20.34 -4.27 9.39
C HIS A 55 21.53 -4.92 10.13
N ASP A 56 22.63 -4.20 10.30
CA ASP A 56 23.79 -4.68 11.06
C ASP A 56 23.47 -4.84 12.54
N LEU A 57 22.58 -3.99 13.08
CA LEU A 57 22.15 -4.09 14.48
C LEU A 57 21.11 -5.18 14.71
N GLY A 58 20.26 -5.43 13.74
CA GLY A 58 19.04 -6.21 13.93
C GLY A 58 17.92 -5.42 14.64
N ARG A 59 16.68 -5.98 14.60
CA ARG A 59 15.48 -5.26 15.04
C ARG A 59 15.52 -4.85 16.51
N GLU A 60 15.88 -5.76 17.39
CA GLU A 60 15.81 -5.52 18.84
C GLU A 60 16.77 -4.40 19.28
N ALA A 61 18.05 -4.50 18.89
CA ALA A 61 19.04 -3.48 19.23
C ALA A 61 18.75 -2.12 18.56
N PHE A 62 18.16 -2.13 17.36
CA PHE A 62 17.74 -0.90 16.70
C PHE A 62 16.58 -0.22 17.44
N VAL A 63 15.58 -0.96 17.87
CA VAL A 63 14.46 -0.45 18.69
C VAL A 63 14.96 0.09 20.03
N GLU A 64 15.87 -0.60 20.70
CA GLU A 64 16.49 -0.11 21.93
C GLU A 64 17.22 1.22 21.71
N ARG A 65 17.94 1.36 20.61
CA ARG A 65 18.61 2.62 20.25
C ARG A 65 17.60 3.75 20.02
N ILE A 66 16.45 3.48 19.41
CA ILE A 66 15.36 4.45 19.24
C ILE A 66 14.80 4.89 20.59
N TRP A 67 14.54 3.97 21.50
CA TRP A 67 14.05 4.31 22.84
C TRP A 67 15.06 5.17 23.63
N LYS A 68 16.35 4.87 23.52
CA LYS A 68 17.41 5.69 24.11
C LYS A 68 17.40 7.10 23.55
N TRP A 69 17.37 7.25 22.24
CA TRP A 69 17.24 8.56 21.59
C TRP A 69 15.99 9.32 22.04
N LYS A 70 14.85 8.64 22.13
CA LYS A 70 13.60 9.22 22.63
C LYS A 70 13.73 9.72 24.08
N ALA A 71 14.39 8.99 24.93
CA ALA A 71 14.61 9.40 26.32
C ALA A 71 15.47 10.68 26.40
N GLU A 72 16.48 10.80 25.56
CA GLU A 72 17.37 11.96 25.50
C GLU A 72 16.70 13.20 24.87
N SER A 73 15.93 13.00 23.79
CA SER A 73 15.38 14.09 22.94
C SER A 73 13.93 14.45 23.24
N GLY A 74 13.14 13.53 23.78
CA GLY A 74 11.69 13.65 23.92
C GLY A 74 11.20 14.77 24.83
N GLY A 75 12.03 15.26 25.75
CA GLY A 75 11.70 16.41 26.60
C GLY A 75 11.81 17.78 25.92
N THR A 76 12.43 17.87 24.75
CA THR A 76 12.70 19.15 24.08
C THR A 76 11.42 19.83 23.59
N ILE A 77 10.49 19.07 23.01
CA ILE A 77 9.22 19.62 22.50
C ILE A 77 8.40 20.24 23.62
N THR A 78 8.24 19.56 24.74
CA THR A 78 7.47 20.09 25.88
C THR A 78 8.13 21.32 26.51
N LYS A 79 9.46 21.37 26.55
CA LYS A 79 10.19 22.56 27.00
C LYS A 79 9.95 23.76 26.08
N GLN A 80 10.00 23.55 24.76
CA GLN A 80 9.73 24.60 23.77
C GLN A 80 8.29 25.10 23.83
N GLN A 81 7.31 24.21 23.99
CA GLN A 81 5.91 24.61 24.18
C GLN A 81 5.69 25.42 25.46
N ARG A 82 6.40 25.10 26.55
CA ARG A 82 6.38 25.92 27.77
C ARG A 82 6.96 27.31 27.54
N VAL A 83 8.03 27.42 26.75
CA VAL A 83 8.61 28.73 26.38
C VAL A 83 7.63 29.55 25.56
N LEU A 84 6.84 28.92 24.69
CA LEU A 84 5.73 29.59 23.96
C LEU A 84 4.61 30.06 24.89
N GLY A 85 4.59 29.64 26.15
CA GLY A 85 3.57 30.00 27.12
C GLY A 85 2.31 29.15 27.02
N ALA A 86 2.31 28.04 26.31
CA ALA A 86 1.18 27.11 26.22
C ALA A 86 0.76 26.58 27.60
N SER A 87 -0.54 26.46 27.83
CA SER A 87 -1.15 26.14 29.13
C SER A 87 -1.89 24.78 29.17
N PRO A 88 -1.38 23.71 28.57
CA PRO A 88 -1.97 22.38 28.70
C PRO A 88 -1.74 21.81 30.12
N ASP A 89 -2.47 20.75 30.44
CA ASP A 89 -2.26 19.98 31.65
C ASP A 89 -1.01 19.08 31.51
N TRP A 90 0.14 19.63 31.82
CA TRP A 90 1.42 18.96 31.72
C TRP A 90 1.54 17.67 32.56
N LYS A 91 0.70 17.52 33.59
CA LYS A 91 0.69 16.32 34.43
C LYS A 91 0.05 15.12 33.72
N ARG A 92 -0.81 15.40 32.74
CA ARG A 92 -1.52 14.40 31.95
C ARG A 92 -0.94 14.25 30.55
N THR A 93 0.30 14.70 30.33
CA THR A 93 0.96 14.48 29.05
C THR A 93 0.97 13.01 28.70
N LYS A 94 0.54 12.67 27.49
CA LYS A 94 0.53 11.31 26.95
C LYS A 94 1.45 11.19 25.74
N PHE A 95 2.03 10.03 25.60
CA PHE A 95 2.80 9.62 24.43
C PHE A 95 2.06 8.48 23.73
N THR A 96 1.94 8.52 22.40
CA THR A 96 1.13 7.57 21.63
C THR A 96 1.49 6.09 21.85
N MET A 97 2.70 5.80 22.34
CA MET A 97 3.13 4.43 22.66
C MET A 97 3.17 4.16 24.18
N ASP A 98 2.52 4.98 25.01
CA ASP A 98 2.37 4.68 26.44
C ASP A 98 1.58 3.37 26.64
N PRO A 99 1.85 2.60 27.71
CA PRO A 99 1.23 1.30 27.93
C PRO A 99 -0.31 1.34 27.95
N ASP A 100 -0.89 2.35 28.59
CA ASP A 100 -2.36 2.53 28.65
C ASP A 100 -2.97 2.86 27.28
N LEU A 101 -2.28 3.63 26.46
CA LEU A 101 -2.72 3.89 25.07
C LEU A 101 -2.56 2.66 24.19
N SER A 102 -1.54 1.85 24.40
CA SER A 102 -1.37 0.57 23.70
C SER A 102 -2.52 -0.39 23.97
N VAL A 103 -3.03 -0.43 25.23
CA VAL A 103 -4.23 -1.20 25.59
C VAL A 103 -5.45 -0.66 24.83
N ALA A 104 -5.65 0.66 24.80
CA ALA A 104 -6.78 1.26 24.11
C ALA A 104 -6.74 0.99 22.58
N VAL A 105 -5.57 1.07 21.96
CA VAL A 105 -5.38 0.76 20.53
C VAL A 105 -5.69 -0.72 20.25
N THR A 106 -5.21 -1.62 21.11
CA THR A 106 -5.48 -3.06 20.95
C THR A 106 -6.97 -3.36 21.08
N GLU A 107 -7.64 -2.77 22.08
CA GLU A 107 -9.08 -2.92 22.28
C GLU A 107 -9.89 -2.40 21.08
N ALA A 108 -9.52 -1.24 20.55
CA ALA A 108 -10.16 -0.69 19.36
C ALA A 108 -9.99 -1.60 18.14
N PHE A 109 -8.79 -2.15 17.95
CA PHE A 109 -8.51 -3.10 16.87
C PHE A 109 -9.36 -4.37 16.98
N VAL A 110 -9.44 -4.95 18.19
CA VAL A 110 -10.23 -6.16 18.44
C VAL A 110 -11.72 -5.91 18.14
N ARG A 111 -12.29 -4.82 18.63
CA ARG A 111 -13.69 -4.46 18.36
C ARG A 111 -13.97 -4.27 16.87
N LEU A 112 -13.07 -3.63 16.13
CA LEU A 112 -13.22 -3.46 14.69
C LEU A 112 -13.11 -4.80 13.94
N TYR A 113 -12.25 -5.70 14.40
CA TYR A 113 -12.14 -7.06 13.85
C TYR A 113 -13.40 -7.88 14.11
N GLU A 114 -13.93 -7.88 15.35
CA GLU A 114 -15.17 -8.57 15.73
C GLU A 114 -16.39 -8.04 14.98
N ALA A 115 -16.39 -6.73 14.68
CA ALA A 115 -17.43 -6.09 13.84
C ALA A 115 -17.27 -6.40 12.33
N GLY A 116 -16.26 -7.15 11.92
CA GLY A 116 -15.98 -7.47 10.51
C GLY A 116 -15.48 -6.31 9.67
N LEU A 117 -15.09 -5.19 10.29
CA LEU A 117 -14.59 -4.00 9.61
C LEU A 117 -13.09 -4.09 9.28
N ILE A 118 -12.35 -4.90 10.02
CA ILE A 118 -10.95 -5.22 9.76
C ILE A 118 -10.86 -6.70 9.36
N TYR A 119 -10.17 -6.97 8.27
CA TYR A 119 -9.91 -8.33 7.80
C TYR A 119 -8.53 -8.42 7.17
N ARG A 120 -7.98 -9.64 7.11
CA ARG A 120 -6.70 -9.92 6.46
C ARG A 120 -6.95 -10.40 5.04
N ALA A 121 -6.39 -9.71 4.06
CA ALA A 121 -6.46 -10.09 2.65
C ALA A 121 -5.21 -9.66 1.89
N THR A 122 -4.96 -10.30 0.75
CA THR A 122 -3.98 -9.84 -0.23
C THR A 122 -4.58 -8.69 -1.03
N ARG A 123 -3.78 -7.67 -1.29
CA ARG A 123 -4.13 -6.51 -2.12
C ARG A 123 -2.98 -6.20 -3.07
N LEU A 124 -3.31 -5.71 -4.26
CA LEU A 124 -2.33 -5.09 -5.13
C LEU A 124 -1.89 -3.75 -4.52
N ILE A 125 -0.59 -3.51 -4.54
CA ILE A 125 0.03 -2.28 -4.05
C ILE A 125 1.11 -1.81 -5.03
N ASN A 126 1.40 -0.51 -5.02
CA ASN A 126 2.60 0.00 -5.66
C ASN A 126 3.82 -0.43 -4.84
N TRP A 127 4.84 -0.91 -5.51
CA TRP A 127 6.05 -1.48 -4.88
C TRP A 127 7.31 -0.88 -5.48
N CYS A 128 8.24 -0.43 -4.65
CA CYS A 128 9.56 -0.01 -5.07
C CYS A 128 10.56 -1.18 -4.98
N PRO A 129 11.08 -1.71 -6.09
CA PRO A 129 12.04 -2.81 -6.06
C PRO A 129 13.41 -2.40 -5.52
N GLU A 130 13.80 -1.15 -5.65
CA GLU A 130 15.05 -0.60 -5.10
C GLU A 130 14.99 -0.50 -3.57
N CYS A 131 13.95 0.17 -3.04
CA CYS A 131 13.74 0.31 -1.60
C CYS A 131 13.19 -0.96 -0.94
N ARG A 132 12.61 -1.88 -1.71
CA ARG A 132 11.90 -3.09 -1.26
C ARG A 132 10.80 -2.76 -0.24
N THR A 133 10.02 -1.74 -0.57
CA THR A 133 8.91 -1.25 0.25
C THR A 133 7.67 -0.99 -0.59
N ALA A 134 6.50 -1.09 0.08
CA ALA A 134 5.26 -0.57 -0.47
C ALA A 134 5.32 0.95 -0.57
N LEU A 135 4.65 1.50 -1.58
CA LEU A 135 4.50 2.93 -1.82
C LEU A 135 3.04 3.32 -1.62
N SER A 136 2.82 4.52 -1.05
CA SER A 136 1.51 5.16 -1.07
C SER A 136 1.24 5.81 -2.43
N ASP A 137 -0.02 6.08 -2.74
CA ASP A 137 -0.39 6.74 -4.00
C ASP A 137 0.24 8.13 -4.16
N LEU A 138 0.52 8.81 -3.04
CA LEU A 138 1.20 10.12 -3.04
C LEU A 138 2.69 10.07 -3.41
N GLU A 139 3.29 8.89 -3.36
CA GLU A 139 4.70 8.66 -3.71
C GLU A 139 4.87 8.19 -5.16
N VAL A 140 3.76 8.02 -5.90
CA VAL A 140 3.74 7.55 -7.29
C VAL A 140 3.41 8.71 -8.21
N GLU A 141 4.32 9.01 -9.12
CA GLU A 141 4.09 9.96 -10.20
C GLU A 141 3.82 9.19 -11.49
N ASN A 142 2.70 9.55 -12.17
CA ASN A 142 2.37 8.96 -13.46
C ASN A 142 3.03 9.77 -14.56
N GLU A 143 3.83 9.12 -15.39
CA GLU A 143 4.45 9.72 -16.56
C GLU A 143 3.51 9.57 -17.76
N GLU A 144 2.97 10.69 -18.25
CA GLU A 144 2.13 10.71 -19.45
C GLU A 144 2.99 10.71 -20.71
N GLY A 145 2.54 9.98 -21.73
CA GLY A 145 3.18 9.97 -23.04
C GLY A 145 4.45 9.14 -23.15
N ALA A 146 4.71 8.25 -22.20
CA ALA A 146 5.79 7.28 -22.31
C ALA A 146 5.57 6.37 -23.55
N ASN A 147 6.63 6.21 -24.36
CA ASN A 147 6.60 5.32 -25.52
C ASN A 147 6.52 3.87 -25.05
N GLY A 148 5.40 3.21 -25.29
CA GLY A 148 5.21 1.79 -25.04
C GLY A 148 5.08 1.01 -26.35
N GLU A 149 5.54 -0.22 -26.34
CA GLU A 149 5.28 -1.17 -27.42
C GLU A 149 4.14 -2.10 -27.06
N LEU A 150 3.29 -2.40 -28.03
CA LEU A 150 2.18 -3.34 -27.86
C LEU A 150 2.58 -4.69 -28.47
N PHE A 151 2.90 -5.64 -27.61
CA PHE A 151 3.26 -7.00 -28.01
C PHE A 151 2.02 -7.86 -28.20
N GLN A 152 1.97 -8.59 -29.30
CA GLN A 152 0.91 -9.56 -29.59
C GLN A 152 1.46 -10.97 -29.46
N PHE A 153 0.70 -11.84 -28.83
CA PHE A 153 0.97 -13.27 -28.78
C PHE A 153 -0.32 -14.09 -28.78
N ALA A 154 -0.20 -15.36 -29.15
CA ALA A 154 -1.32 -16.25 -29.39
C ALA A 154 -1.35 -17.39 -28.38
N TYR A 155 -2.54 -17.64 -27.82
CA TYR A 155 -2.82 -18.85 -27.06
C TYR A 155 -3.55 -19.85 -27.94
N GLU A 156 -3.09 -21.09 -28.01
CA GLU A 156 -3.80 -22.16 -28.71
C GLU A 156 -5.02 -22.61 -27.91
N VAL A 157 -6.14 -22.81 -28.60
CA VAL A 157 -7.38 -23.29 -27.98
C VAL A 157 -7.24 -24.78 -27.66
N ASP A 158 -7.42 -25.13 -26.37
CA ASP A 158 -7.33 -26.51 -25.91
C ASP A 158 -8.35 -27.41 -26.62
N GLY A 159 -7.86 -28.48 -27.22
CA GLY A 159 -8.65 -29.43 -27.99
C GLY A 159 -9.02 -28.98 -29.42
N SER A 160 -8.48 -27.86 -29.89
CA SER A 160 -8.67 -27.36 -31.26
C SER A 160 -7.32 -26.98 -31.89
N PRO A 161 -6.47 -27.93 -32.29
CA PRO A 161 -5.15 -27.65 -32.86
C PRO A 161 -5.20 -26.71 -34.04
N GLY A 162 -4.38 -25.64 -33.98
CA GLY A 162 -4.33 -24.60 -35.04
C GLY A 162 -5.35 -23.50 -34.89
N GLU A 163 -6.23 -23.52 -33.87
CA GLU A 163 -7.10 -22.42 -33.50
C GLU A 163 -6.44 -21.58 -32.40
N PHE A 164 -6.28 -20.28 -32.61
CA PHE A 164 -5.56 -19.38 -31.71
C PHE A 164 -6.41 -18.19 -31.31
N LEU A 165 -6.27 -17.79 -30.04
CA LEU A 165 -6.78 -16.51 -29.52
C LEU A 165 -5.59 -15.56 -29.31
N VAL A 166 -5.59 -14.44 -30.03
CA VAL A 166 -4.52 -13.44 -30.00
C VAL A 166 -4.85 -12.35 -28.96
N VAL A 167 -3.92 -12.08 -28.08
CA VAL A 167 -3.98 -10.97 -27.11
C VAL A 167 -2.88 -9.96 -27.40
N ALA A 168 -3.06 -8.73 -26.88
CA ALA A 168 -2.07 -7.67 -26.97
C ALA A 168 -1.80 -7.09 -25.58
N THR A 169 -0.54 -6.82 -25.26
CA THR A 169 -0.12 -6.29 -23.96
C THR A 169 1.08 -5.38 -24.10
N THR A 170 1.16 -4.38 -23.22
CA THR A 170 2.38 -3.56 -23.04
C THR A 170 3.38 -4.18 -22.07
N ARG A 171 3.00 -5.25 -21.34
CA ARG A 171 3.81 -5.92 -20.32
C ARG A 171 3.89 -7.44 -20.59
N PRO A 172 4.64 -7.86 -21.64
CA PRO A 172 4.72 -9.26 -22.03
C PRO A 172 5.28 -10.18 -20.94
N GLU A 173 6.15 -9.66 -20.07
CA GLU A 173 6.73 -10.41 -18.95
C GLU A 173 5.68 -10.98 -18.00
N THR A 174 4.54 -10.28 -17.83
CA THR A 174 3.49 -10.69 -16.89
C THR A 174 2.69 -11.89 -17.37
N MET A 175 2.81 -12.29 -18.64
CA MET A 175 2.07 -13.43 -19.18
C MET A 175 2.32 -14.74 -18.42
N LEU A 176 3.48 -14.90 -17.80
CA LEU A 176 3.80 -16.09 -16.98
C LEU A 176 2.86 -16.25 -15.78
N GLY A 177 2.25 -15.16 -15.34
CA GLY A 177 1.25 -15.12 -14.28
C GLY A 177 -0.20 -15.09 -14.76
N ASP A 178 -0.45 -15.30 -16.06
CA ASP A 178 -1.82 -15.27 -16.61
C ASP A 178 -2.66 -16.42 -16.07
N THR A 179 -3.88 -16.10 -15.65
CA THR A 179 -4.83 -17.07 -15.11
C THR A 179 -6.15 -17.13 -15.87
N ALA A 180 -6.36 -16.21 -16.82
CA ALA A 180 -7.45 -16.24 -17.78
C ALA A 180 -7.14 -15.38 -19.00
N VAL A 181 -7.96 -15.54 -20.06
CA VAL A 181 -8.12 -14.55 -21.12
C VAL A 181 -9.59 -14.13 -21.15
N ALA A 182 -9.84 -12.82 -21.12
CA ALA A 182 -11.18 -12.26 -21.13
C ALA A 182 -11.58 -11.81 -22.54
N VAL A 183 -12.84 -12.03 -22.89
CA VAL A 183 -13.49 -11.53 -24.11
C VAL A 183 -14.79 -10.84 -23.73
N HIS A 184 -15.30 -9.96 -24.60
CA HIS A 184 -16.60 -9.34 -24.35
C HIS A 184 -17.72 -10.36 -24.60
N PRO A 185 -18.75 -10.45 -23.74
CA PRO A 185 -19.83 -11.45 -23.89
C PRO A 185 -20.61 -11.32 -25.22
N ASP A 186 -20.70 -10.11 -25.76
CA ASP A 186 -21.45 -9.83 -26.99
C ASP A 186 -20.56 -9.80 -28.26
N ASP A 187 -19.26 -10.12 -28.13
CA ASP A 187 -18.36 -10.15 -29.29
C ASP A 187 -18.56 -11.43 -30.09
N GLU A 188 -19.20 -11.31 -31.24
CA GLU A 188 -19.50 -12.43 -32.15
C GLU A 188 -18.25 -13.22 -32.57
N ARG A 189 -17.08 -12.57 -32.62
CA ARG A 189 -15.83 -13.20 -33.04
C ARG A 189 -15.43 -14.34 -32.10
N TYR A 190 -15.77 -14.22 -30.80
CA TYR A 190 -15.31 -15.11 -29.73
C TYR A 190 -16.43 -15.93 -29.08
N LYS A 191 -17.70 -15.80 -29.49
CA LYS A 191 -18.81 -16.54 -28.88
C LYS A 191 -18.61 -18.05 -28.90
N HIS A 192 -18.02 -18.59 -29.96
CA HIS A 192 -17.74 -20.02 -30.10
C HIS A 192 -16.62 -20.53 -29.16
N LEU A 193 -15.89 -19.62 -28.52
CA LEU A 193 -14.81 -19.91 -27.56
C LEU A 193 -15.25 -19.79 -26.10
N HIS A 194 -16.46 -19.29 -25.81
CA HIS A 194 -16.93 -19.14 -24.44
C HIS A 194 -16.89 -20.48 -23.69
N GLY A 195 -16.27 -20.45 -22.48
CA GLY A 195 -16.14 -21.64 -21.64
C GLY A 195 -15.06 -22.63 -22.05
N LYS A 196 -14.37 -22.40 -23.19
CA LYS A 196 -13.18 -23.18 -23.55
C LYS A 196 -11.96 -22.76 -22.72
N LYS A 197 -10.89 -23.52 -22.81
CA LYS A 197 -9.60 -23.23 -22.21
C LYS A 197 -8.55 -22.97 -23.29
N LEU A 198 -7.50 -22.28 -22.91
CA LEU A 198 -6.32 -22.02 -23.72
C LEU A 198 -5.12 -22.71 -23.11
N VAL A 199 -4.21 -23.17 -23.96
CA VAL A 199 -2.92 -23.72 -23.55
C VAL A 199 -1.92 -22.58 -23.40
N HIS A 200 -1.32 -22.44 -22.23
CA HIS A 200 -0.30 -21.43 -22.01
C HIS A 200 0.99 -21.80 -22.79
N PRO A 201 1.58 -20.88 -23.59
CA PRO A 201 2.66 -21.25 -24.51
C PRO A 201 4.01 -21.58 -23.83
N PHE A 202 4.23 -21.17 -22.58
CA PHE A 202 5.52 -21.29 -21.90
C PHE A 202 5.50 -22.11 -20.61
N VAL A 203 4.33 -22.28 -20.00
CA VAL A 203 4.19 -23.05 -18.76
C VAL A 203 3.09 -24.09 -18.92
N ASP A 204 3.20 -25.21 -18.22
CA ASP A 204 2.20 -26.30 -18.24
C ASP A 204 0.95 -25.86 -17.45
N ARG A 205 0.17 -24.96 -18.09
CA ARG A 205 -1.07 -24.43 -17.53
C ARG A 205 -2.12 -24.24 -18.60
N LYS A 206 -3.37 -24.57 -18.25
CA LYS A 206 -4.53 -24.22 -19.09
C LYS A 206 -5.28 -23.09 -18.41
N VAL A 207 -5.49 -22.00 -19.14
CA VAL A 207 -6.21 -20.81 -18.69
C VAL A 207 -7.61 -20.77 -19.29
N PRO A 208 -8.67 -20.47 -18.52
CA PRO A 208 -10.02 -20.36 -19.04
C PRO A 208 -10.20 -19.11 -19.88
N ILE A 209 -11.10 -19.20 -20.88
CA ILE A 209 -11.66 -18.03 -21.54
C ILE A 209 -12.87 -17.58 -20.73
N ILE A 210 -12.81 -16.37 -20.18
CA ILE A 210 -13.89 -15.75 -19.40
C ILE A 210 -14.57 -14.64 -20.20
N THR A 211 -15.80 -14.33 -19.83
CA THR A 211 -16.55 -13.21 -20.43
C THR A 211 -16.67 -12.07 -19.42
N ASP A 212 -16.14 -10.88 -19.74
CA ASP A 212 -16.20 -9.73 -18.84
C ASP A 212 -16.40 -8.43 -19.65
N ALA A 213 -17.60 -7.84 -19.54
CA ALA A 213 -17.96 -6.60 -20.22
C ALA A 213 -17.38 -5.34 -19.54
N ILE A 214 -16.85 -5.47 -18.31
CA ILE A 214 -16.25 -4.34 -17.58
C ILE A 214 -14.78 -4.19 -18.00
N LEU A 215 -14.07 -5.31 -18.14
CA LEU A 215 -12.66 -5.30 -18.50
C LEU A 215 -12.44 -5.08 -20.01
N VAL A 216 -13.27 -5.69 -20.85
CA VAL A 216 -13.01 -5.80 -22.29
C VAL A 216 -13.80 -4.78 -23.10
N ASP A 217 -13.08 -3.90 -23.81
CA ASP A 217 -13.63 -3.13 -24.92
C ASP A 217 -13.42 -3.92 -26.24
N PRO A 218 -14.49 -4.42 -26.91
CA PRO A 218 -14.37 -5.20 -28.13
C PRO A 218 -13.82 -4.41 -29.32
N LYS A 219 -13.74 -3.08 -29.21
CA LYS A 219 -13.21 -2.19 -30.26
C LYS A 219 -11.73 -1.88 -30.08
N PHE A 220 -11.15 -2.23 -28.93
CA PHE A 220 -9.76 -1.95 -28.63
C PHE A 220 -8.88 -3.19 -28.89
N GLY A 221 -7.76 -3.01 -29.60
CA GLY A 221 -6.80 -4.06 -29.88
C GLY A 221 -7.43 -5.27 -30.59
N THR A 222 -7.22 -6.45 -30.06
CA THR A 222 -7.79 -7.70 -30.55
C THR A 222 -9.21 -7.96 -30.05
N GLY A 223 -9.68 -7.23 -29.04
CA GLY A 223 -10.92 -7.52 -28.31
C GLY A 223 -10.79 -8.69 -27.34
N ALA A 224 -9.57 -9.19 -27.12
CA ALA A 224 -9.25 -10.20 -26.13
C ALA A 224 -8.14 -9.69 -25.22
N VAL A 225 -8.31 -9.83 -23.92
CA VAL A 225 -7.40 -9.30 -22.88
C VAL A 225 -6.89 -10.44 -22.04
N LYS A 226 -5.56 -10.57 -21.91
CA LYS A 226 -4.96 -11.47 -20.94
C LYS A 226 -5.25 -10.96 -19.53
N VAL A 227 -5.43 -11.84 -18.55
CA VAL A 227 -5.78 -11.47 -17.17
C VAL A 227 -4.70 -12.00 -16.23
N THR A 228 -3.98 -11.07 -15.62
CA THR A 228 -2.89 -11.34 -14.66
C THR A 228 -3.21 -10.68 -13.31
N PRO A 229 -4.03 -11.29 -12.47
CA PRO A 229 -4.56 -10.64 -11.26
C PRO A 229 -3.51 -10.13 -10.28
N ALA A 230 -2.32 -10.76 -10.25
CA ALA A 230 -1.25 -10.36 -9.34
C ALA A 230 -0.43 -9.14 -9.81
N HIS A 231 -0.64 -8.62 -11.05
CA HIS A 231 0.25 -7.62 -11.64
C HIS A 231 -0.45 -6.44 -12.33
N ASP A 232 -1.78 -6.37 -12.28
CA ASP A 232 -2.58 -5.24 -12.80
C ASP A 232 -3.82 -5.02 -11.94
N PHE A 233 -4.19 -3.75 -11.67
CA PHE A 233 -5.32 -3.41 -10.82
C PHE A 233 -6.68 -3.79 -11.43
N ASN A 234 -6.85 -3.63 -12.74
CA ASN A 234 -8.08 -4.02 -13.43
C ASN A 234 -8.21 -5.54 -13.49
N ASP A 235 -7.09 -6.23 -13.75
CA ASP A 235 -7.02 -7.68 -13.76
C ASP A 235 -7.28 -8.26 -12.36
N PHE A 236 -6.78 -7.60 -11.30
CA PHE A 236 -7.07 -7.98 -9.91
C PHE A 236 -8.58 -7.91 -9.62
N ALA A 237 -9.23 -6.80 -9.99
CA ALA A 237 -10.67 -6.66 -9.82
C ALA A 237 -11.45 -7.72 -10.62
N THR A 238 -11.01 -8.02 -11.84
CA THR A 238 -11.55 -9.09 -12.69
C THR A 238 -11.32 -10.45 -12.06
N GLY A 239 -10.13 -10.70 -11.55
CA GLY A 239 -9.79 -11.93 -10.83
C GLY A 239 -10.72 -12.19 -9.64
N LYS A 240 -11.07 -11.15 -8.87
CA LYS A 240 -12.05 -11.25 -7.78
C LYS A 240 -13.46 -11.58 -8.28
N ARG A 241 -13.92 -10.95 -9.39
CA ARG A 241 -15.24 -11.24 -9.97
C ARG A 241 -15.37 -12.68 -10.47
N HIS A 242 -14.28 -13.21 -11.03
CA HIS A 242 -14.24 -14.53 -11.66
C HIS A 242 -13.57 -15.62 -10.81
N ASN A 243 -13.20 -15.28 -9.56
CA ASN A 243 -12.50 -16.19 -8.63
C ASN A 243 -11.25 -16.83 -9.25
N LEU A 244 -10.42 -16.01 -9.91
CA LEU A 244 -9.16 -16.43 -10.53
C LEU A 244 -8.03 -16.47 -9.49
N GLU A 245 -7.05 -17.31 -9.74
CA GLU A 245 -5.82 -17.38 -8.94
C GLU A 245 -4.96 -16.14 -9.12
N GLU A 246 -4.27 -15.71 -8.05
CA GLU A 246 -3.31 -14.61 -8.07
C GLU A 246 -1.90 -15.20 -8.06
N ILE A 247 -1.25 -15.25 -9.23
CA ILE A 247 0.09 -15.82 -9.39
C ILE A 247 1.11 -14.69 -9.46
N ASN A 248 1.86 -14.49 -8.39
CA ASN A 248 2.96 -13.52 -8.37
C ASN A 248 4.19 -14.12 -9.06
N ILE A 249 4.71 -13.42 -10.06
CA ILE A 249 5.89 -13.80 -10.86
C ILE A 249 7.12 -12.93 -10.59
N LEU A 250 7.04 -12.01 -9.64
CA LEU A 250 8.13 -11.07 -9.34
C LEU A 250 8.67 -11.30 -7.93
N ASN A 251 10.00 -11.26 -7.82
CA ASN A 251 10.71 -11.14 -6.57
C ASN A 251 10.59 -9.72 -5.99
N LEU A 252 11.02 -9.52 -4.73
CA LEU A 252 10.99 -8.20 -4.08
C LEU A 252 11.88 -7.15 -4.76
N ASP A 253 12.86 -7.56 -5.53
CA ASP A 253 13.75 -6.70 -6.33
C ASP A 253 13.27 -6.50 -7.78
N GLY A 254 12.06 -6.97 -8.11
CA GLY A 254 11.45 -6.83 -9.43
C GLY A 254 11.95 -7.83 -10.49
N THR A 255 12.85 -8.74 -10.16
CA THR A 255 13.25 -9.82 -11.06
C THR A 255 12.17 -10.91 -11.14
N LEU A 256 12.12 -11.66 -12.24
CA LEU A 256 11.24 -12.82 -12.37
C LEU A 256 11.66 -13.93 -11.39
N ASN A 257 10.68 -14.62 -10.79
CA ASN A 257 10.92 -15.72 -9.85
C ASN A 257 10.85 -17.10 -10.52
#